data_a57622707c959c7de680bfccddadca26
#
_entry.id   a57622707c959c7de680bfccddadca26
#
_cell.length_a   1.000
_cell.length_b   1.000
_cell.length_c   1.000
_cell.angle_alpha   90.00
_cell.angle_beta   90.00
_cell.angle_gamma   90.00
#
_symmetry.space_group_name_H-M   'P 1'
#
loop_
_entity.id
_entity.type
_entity.pdbx_description
1 polymer ?
#
loop_
_entity_poly.entity_id
_entity_poly.type
_entity_poly.pdbx_seq_one_letter_code
_entity_poly.pdbx_strand_id
1 'polypeptide(L)'
;FRGEWTFVPSSVGALAGMVIAWSLFPAMHDARDVGGPALQEATRSRGARVATAAVLLWMTIQVAIPLRHYLIPGVVHWTEEGHRFSWHMKLRGKDGQLTYFVKNPESGALRTIDPGTRLEDWQLRKMSTRPYMIRQYAQHLAREAVEGGWPGAEVYVRSRVRLNGRRPQVMIDPKANLAEVDMLYMAHNDWITHLTTPLPAE
;
A
#
# COMPACT_ATOMS: atom_id res chain seq x y z
N PHE A 1 -17.95 -8.96 7.06
CA PHE A 1 -16.95 -8.37 6.14
C PHE A 1 -16.19 -9.50 5.46
N ARG A 2 -16.81 -10.15 4.44
CA ARG A 2 -16.12 -11.03 3.51
C ARG A 2 -15.69 -10.21 2.30
N GLY A 3 -14.72 -9.35 2.46
CA GLY A 3 -13.95 -8.80 1.36
C GLY A 3 -12.86 -9.80 1.04
N GLU A 4 -12.88 -10.41 -0.11
CA GLU A 4 -11.81 -11.25 -0.61
C GLU A 4 -10.53 -10.39 -0.65
N TRP A 5 -9.69 -10.59 0.34
CA TRP A 5 -8.33 -10.11 0.31
C TRP A 5 -7.58 -10.98 -0.70
N THR A 6 -7.62 -10.59 -1.96
CA THR A 6 -6.65 -11.12 -2.92
C THR A 6 -5.27 -10.61 -2.50
N PHE A 7 -4.73 -11.29 -1.50
CA PHE A 7 -3.31 -11.30 -1.25
C PHE A 7 -2.70 -11.96 -2.48
N VAL A 8 -2.25 -11.16 -3.45
CA VAL A 8 -1.28 -11.64 -4.42
C VAL A 8 0.00 -11.80 -3.60
N PRO A 9 0.37 -13.02 -3.22
CA PRO A 9 1.53 -13.20 -2.38
C PRO A 9 2.75 -12.76 -3.18
N SER A 10 3.69 -12.08 -2.53
CA SER A 10 5.03 -11.81 -3.05
C SER A 10 5.74 -13.09 -3.52
N SER A 11 5.24 -14.25 -3.09
CA SER A 11 5.59 -15.59 -3.58
C SER A 11 5.33 -15.81 -5.08
N VAL A 12 4.35 -15.14 -5.71
CA VAL A 12 4.12 -15.29 -7.17
C VAL A 12 5.28 -14.71 -7.96
N GLY A 13 5.84 -13.58 -7.53
CA GLY A 13 7.04 -13.01 -8.13
C GLY A 13 8.28 -13.87 -7.90
N ALA A 14 8.42 -14.45 -6.72
CA ALA A 14 9.52 -15.36 -6.39
C ALA A 14 9.41 -16.67 -7.18
N LEU A 15 8.20 -17.23 -7.35
CA LEU A 15 7.95 -18.43 -8.13
C LEU A 15 8.21 -18.19 -9.63
N ALA A 16 7.81 -17.06 -10.19
CA ALA A 16 8.11 -16.71 -11.58
C ALA A 16 9.62 -16.57 -11.81
N GLY A 17 10.35 -15.91 -10.90
CA GLY A 17 11.81 -15.83 -10.93
C GLY A 17 12.48 -17.20 -10.80
N MET A 18 11.94 -18.08 -9.96
CA MET A 18 12.45 -19.43 -9.76
C MET A 18 12.18 -20.34 -10.98
N VAL A 19 11.03 -20.21 -11.65
CA VAL A 19 10.73 -20.94 -12.90
C VAL A 19 11.63 -20.48 -14.04
N ILE A 20 11.89 -19.17 -14.18
CA ILE A 20 12.81 -18.62 -15.17
C ILE A 20 14.25 -19.10 -14.87
N ALA A 21 14.69 -19.05 -13.62
CA ALA A 21 16.00 -19.56 -13.21
C ALA A 21 16.10 -21.07 -13.46
N TRP A 22 15.06 -21.84 -13.14
CA TRP A 22 15.04 -23.28 -13.37
C TRP A 22 15.06 -23.66 -14.86
N SER A 23 14.36 -22.91 -15.73
CA SER A 23 14.38 -23.13 -17.16
C SER A 23 15.74 -22.77 -17.82
N LEU A 24 16.54 -21.94 -17.15
CA LEU A 24 17.90 -21.59 -17.58
C LEU A 24 18.97 -22.52 -16.98
N PHE A 25 18.62 -23.29 -15.92
CA PHE A 25 19.55 -24.13 -15.19
C PHE A 25 20.19 -25.25 -16.05
N PRO A 26 19.51 -25.91 -16.98
CA PRO A 26 20.13 -26.87 -17.89
C PRO A 26 21.24 -26.25 -18.75
N ALA A 27 20.97 -25.04 -19.28
CA ALA A 27 21.95 -24.31 -20.08
C ALA A 27 23.20 -23.89 -19.27
N MET A 28 23.06 -23.67 -17.97
CA MET A 28 24.19 -23.36 -17.08
C MET A 28 24.97 -24.60 -16.65
N HIS A 29 24.34 -25.79 -16.61
CA HIS A 29 25.00 -27.03 -16.25
C HIS A 29 25.88 -27.55 -17.37
N ASP A 30 25.41 -27.47 -18.61
CA ASP A 30 26.19 -27.79 -19.81
C ASP A 30 27.37 -26.80 -20.05
N ALA A 31 27.21 -25.56 -19.56
CA ALA A 31 28.25 -24.53 -19.71
C ALA A 31 29.52 -24.78 -18.87
N ARG A 32 29.51 -25.70 -17.92
CA ARG A 32 30.73 -26.04 -17.12
C ARG A 32 31.73 -26.87 -17.91
N ASP A 33 31.28 -27.61 -18.91
CA ASP A 33 32.13 -28.50 -19.72
C ASP A 33 32.56 -27.87 -21.06
N VAL A 34 32.04 -26.70 -21.43
CA VAL A 34 32.28 -26.07 -22.72
C VAL A 34 32.85 -24.66 -22.52
N GLY A 35 34.07 -24.58 -22.01
CA GLY A 35 34.90 -23.37 -22.09
C GLY A 35 35.43 -23.18 -23.52
N GLY A 36 34.60 -22.64 -24.43
CA GLY A 36 34.99 -22.48 -25.81
C GLY A 36 34.01 -21.65 -26.67
N PRO A 37 34.23 -21.61 -27.99
CA PRO A 37 33.43 -20.81 -28.93
C PRO A 37 31.92 -21.07 -28.88
N ALA A 38 31.47 -22.24 -28.41
CA ALA A 38 30.07 -22.59 -28.24
C ALA A 38 29.29 -21.69 -27.24
N LEU A 39 29.97 -21.19 -26.20
CA LEU A 39 29.36 -20.21 -25.27
C LEU A 39 29.13 -18.85 -25.96
N GLN A 40 30.06 -18.44 -26.81
CA GLN A 40 29.89 -17.19 -27.57
C GLN A 40 28.82 -17.32 -28.65
N GLU A 41 28.62 -18.49 -29.22
CA GLU A 41 27.61 -18.76 -30.22
C GLU A 41 26.20 -18.88 -29.56
N ALA A 42 26.10 -19.51 -28.38
CA ALA A 42 24.87 -19.58 -27.60
C ALA A 42 24.39 -18.18 -27.17
N THR A 43 25.30 -17.29 -26.73
CA THR A 43 24.95 -15.91 -26.38
C THR A 43 24.57 -15.05 -27.59
N ARG A 44 25.01 -15.42 -28.78
CA ARG A 44 24.61 -14.79 -30.06
C ARG A 44 23.24 -15.22 -30.54
N SER A 45 22.69 -16.32 -30.08
CA SER A 45 21.38 -16.80 -30.51
C SER A 45 20.30 -15.76 -30.18
N ARG A 46 19.30 -15.63 -31.08
CA ARG A 46 18.16 -14.71 -30.88
C ARG A 46 17.39 -15.04 -29.59
N GLY A 47 17.26 -16.32 -29.26
CA GLY A 47 16.61 -16.81 -28.07
C GLY A 47 17.35 -16.41 -26.79
N ALA A 48 18.68 -16.55 -26.75
CA ALA A 48 19.51 -16.15 -25.60
C ALA A 48 19.42 -14.63 -25.34
N ARG A 49 19.45 -13.81 -26.39
CA ARG A 49 19.30 -12.35 -26.26
C ARG A 49 17.93 -11.95 -25.71
N VAL A 50 16.87 -12.60 -26.17
CA VAL A 50 15.50 -12.37 -25.65
C VAL A 50 15.40 -12.80 -24.19
N ALA A 51 15.94 -13.96 -23.83
CA ALA A 51 15.96 -14.42 -22.45
C ALA A 51 16.74 -13.46 -21.53
N THR A 52 17.92 -13.01 -21.96
CA THR A 52 18.72 -12.03 -21.21
C THR A 52 17.98 -10.71 -21.05
N ALA A 53 17.36 -10.20 -22.12
CA ALA A 53 16.56 -8.98 -22.05
C ALA A 53 15.37 -9.12 -21.09
N ALA A 54 14.69 -10.26 -21.09
CA ALA A 54 13.60 -10.53 -20.16
C ALA A 54 14.07 -10.58 -18.70
N VAL A 55 15.21 -11.20 -18.42
CA VAL A 55 15.82 -11.22 -17.08
C VAL A 55 16.23 -9.81 -16.64
N LEU A 56 16.87 -9.05 -17.51
CA LEU A 56 17.28 -7.67 -17.19
C LEU A 56 16.05 -6.77 -16.94
N LEU A 57 15.02 -6.89 -17.75
CA LEU A 57 13.77 -6.17 -17.54
C LEU A 57 13.13 -6.55 -16.20
N TRP A 58 13.07 -7.82 -15.89
CA TRP A 58 12.57 -8.32 -14.61
C TRP A 58 13.36 -7.76 -13.43
N MET A 59 14.68 -7.81 -13.47
CA MET A 59 15.55 -7.26 -12.44
C MET A 59 15.33 -5.75 -12.28
N THR A 60 15.19 -5.02 -13.39
CA THR A 60 14.91 -3.59 -13.38
C THR A 60 13.58 -3.29 -12.67
N ILE A 61 12.54 -4.06 -12.97
CA ILE A 61 11.23 -3.94 -12.32
C ILE A 61 11.34 -4.21 -10.82
N GLN A 62 12.06 -5.26 -10.41
CA GLN A 62 12.26 -5.63 -9.01
C GLN A 62 13.01 -4.57 -8.20
N VAL A 63 13.87 -3.79 -8.83
CA VAL A 63 14.56 -2.66 -8.19
C VAL A 63 13.71 -1.39 -8.25
N ALA A 64 13.07 -1.11 -9.38
CA ALA A 64 12.32 0.13 -9.58
C ALA A 64 11.07 0.21 -8.69
N ILE A 65 10.33 -0.90 -8.54
CA ILE A 65 9.10 -0.92 -7.72
C ILE A 65 9.37 -0.57 -6.25
N PRO A 66 10.36 -1.16 -5.56
CA PRO A 66 10.68 -0.75 -4.19
C PRO A 66 11.13 0.70 -4.06
N LEU A 67 11.84 1.22 -5.04
CA LEU A 67 12.38 2.59 -5.00
C LEU A 67 11.34 3.67 -5.32
N ARG A 68 10.16 3.31 -5.85
CA ARG A 68 9.14 4.28 -6.25
C ARG A 68 8.68 5.22 -5.13
N HIS A 69 8.77 4.79 -3.85
CA HIS A 69 8.36 5.61 -2.72
C HIS A 69 9.20 6.88 -2.56
N TYR A 70 10.42 6.93 -3.11
CA TYR A 70 11.25 8.15 -3.14
C TYR A 70 10.70 9.21 -4.10
N LEU A 71 9.82 8.82 -5.04
CA LEU A 71 9.18 9.74 -5.97
C LEU A 71 7.89 10.35 -5.41
N ILE A 72 7.40 9.83 -4.27
CA ILE A 72 6.17 10.30 -3.62
C ILE A 72 6.56 11.21 -2.46
N PRO A 73 6.10 12.47 -2.42
CA PRO A 73 6.42 13.40 -1.35
C PRO A 73 5.91 12.92 0.01
N GLY A 74 6.67 13.19 1.07
CA GLY A 74 6.25 12.89 2.43
C GLY A 74 7.00 11.73 3.07
N VAL A 75 6.66 11.46 4.33
CA VAL A 75 7.27 10.37 5.11
C VAL A 75 6.48 9.09 4.88
N VAL A 76 7.04 8.16 4.13
CA VAL A 76 6.39 6.88 3.77
C VAL A 76 5.88 6.10 5.00
N HIS A 77 6.56 6.18 6.14
CA HIS A 77 6.12 5.55 7.38
C HIS A 77 4.88 6.20 7.98
N TRP A 78 4.58 7.44 7.60
CA TRP A 78 3.40 8.18 8.00
C TRP A 78 2.25 7.98 7.03
N THR A 79 2.45 8.33 5.76
CA THR A 79 1.41 8.32 4.73
C THR A 79 1.05 6.91 4.25
N GLU A 80 1.93 5.93 4.38
CA GLU A 80 1.84 4.58 3.79
C GLU A 80 1.89 4.56 2.26
N GLU A 81 2.06 5.73 1.63
CA GLU A 81 2.15 5.86 0.18
C GLU A 81 3.45 5.25 -0.33
N GLY A 82 3.35 4.44 -1.36
CA GLY A 82 4.51 3.71 -1.88
C GLY A 82 5.09 2.64 -0.95
N HIS A 83 4.52 2.44 0.25
CA HIS A 83 5.05 1.47 1.22
C HIS A 83 4.93 0.01 0.75
N ARG A 84 3.90 -0.33 -0.04
CA ARG A 84 3.76 -1.69 -0.59
C ARG A 84 4.92 -1.97 -1.53
N PHE A 85 5.53 -3.15 -1.38
CA PHE A 85 6.73 -3.59 -2.12
C PHE A 85 7.98 -2.73 -1.92
N SER A 86 7.97 -1.74 -1.01
CA SER A 86 9.20 -1.11 -0.54
C SER A 86 9.84 -2.00 0.54
N TRP A 87 11.15 -2.03 0.65
CA TRP A 87 11.87 -2.88 1.61
C TRP A 87 11.79 -2.39 3.06
N HIS A 88 10.76 -1.61 3.41
CA HIS A 88 10.53 -1.08 4.75
C HIS A 88 9.83 -2.11 5.64
N MET A 89 10.60 -2.89 6.38
CA MET A 89 10.08 -3.87 7.33
C MET A 89 10.27 -3.39 8.77
N LYS A 90 9.20 -3.44 9.59
CA LYS A 90 9.22 -3.19 11.04
C LYS A 90 9.86 -1.87 11.51
N LEU A 91 9.99 -0.87 10.65
CA LEU A 91 10.62 0.43 10.96
C LEU A 91 9.66 1.43 11.60
N ARG A 92 8.43 1.03 11.91
CA ARG A 92 7.40 1.93 12.43
C ARG A 92 6.57 1.28 13.53
N GLY A 93 6.42 1.99 14.61
CA GLY A 93 5.38 1.79 15.61
C GLY A 93 4.30 2.86 15.40
N LYS A 94 3.09 2.47 15.01
CA LYS A 94 1.94 3.37 14.88
C LYS A 94 0.85 2.95 15.84
N ASP A 95 0.23 3.95 16.45
CA ASP A 95 -0.96 3.82 17.28
C ASP A 95 -1.92 4.95 16.94
N GLY A 96 -3.21 4.65 16.84
CA GLY A 96 -4.18 5.61 16.34
C GLY A 96 -5.58 5.43 16.91
N GLN A 97 -6.29 6.56 17.00
CA GLN A 97 -7.69 6.64 17.39
C GLN A 97 -8.49 7.25 16.25
N LEU A 98 -9.68 6.69 15.99
CA LEU A 98 -10.58 7.12 14.94
C LEU A 98 -11.98 7.38 15.47
N THR A 99 -12.63 8.39 14.91
CA THR A 99 -14.07 8.63 15.06
C THR A 99 -14.58 9.08 13.70
N TYR A 100 -15.64 8.44 13.21
CA TYR A 100 -16.27 8.80 11.94
C TYR A 100 -17.51 9.64 12.16
N PHE A 101 -17.77 10.52 11.21
CA PHE A 101 -18.94 11.39 11.15
C PHE A 101 -19.61 11.20 9.80
N VAL A 102 -20.80 10.64 9.80
CA VAL A 102 -21.62 10.47 8.59
C VAL A 102 -22.66 11.57 8.57
N LYS A 103 -22.65 12.38 7.52
CA LYS A 103 -23.53 13.53 7.37
C LYS A 103 -24.48 13.31 6.21
N ASN A 104 -25.76 13.59 6.44
CA ASN A 104 -26.75 13.69 5.38
C ASN A 104 -26.68 15.10 4.78
N PRO A 105 -26.33 15.27 3.48
CA PRO A 105 -26.20 16.59 2.88
C PRO A 105 -27.55 17.34 2.78
N GLU A 106 -28.68 16.63 2.65
CA GLU A 106 -30.00 17.23 2.49
C GLU A 106 -30.55 17.76 3.81
N SER A 107 -30.50 16.94 4.88
CA SER A 107 -31.09 17.31 6.18
C SER A 107 -30.09 17.96 7.13
N GLY A 108 -28.79 17.88 6.84
CA GLY A 108 -27.71 18.30 7.74
C GLY A 108 -27.53 17.37 8.95
N ALA A 109 -28.29 16.28 9.05
CA ALA A 109 -28.18 15.33 10.15
C ALA A 109 -26.79 14.69 10.21
N LEU A 110 -26.24 14.57 11.42
CA LEU A 110 -24.92 14.02 11.68
C LEU A 110 -25.01 12.78 12.58
N ARG A 111 -24.39 11.69 12.16
CA ARG A 111 -24.24 10.47 12.95
C ARG A 111 -22.78 10.25 13.27
N THR A 112 -22.46 10.14 14.55
CA THR A 112 -21.11 9.78 15.02
C THR A 112 -21.01 8.26 15.13
N ILE A 113 -19.93 7.69 14.57
CA ILE A 113 -19.67 6.25 14.61
C ILE A 113 -18.28 6.00 15.20
N ASP A 114 -18.27 5.23 16.28
CA ASP A 114 -17.05 4.66 16.84
C ASP A 114 -16.82 3.30 16.18
N PRO A 115 -15.75 3.12 15.39
CA PRO A 115 -15.48 1.83 14.76
C PRO A 115 -15.18 0.72 15.76
N GLY A 116 -14.75 1.05 16.99
CA GLY A 116 -14.49 0.07 18.05
C GLY A 116 -15.76 -0.69 18.50
N THR A 117 -16.94 -0.17 18.23
CA THR A 117 -18.21 -0.88 18.52
C THR A 117 -18.59 -1.91 17.47
N ARG A 118 -17.90 -1.92 16.30
CA ARG A 118 -18.24 -2.74 15.13
C ARG A 118 -17.10 -3.64 14.65
N LEU A 119 -15.88 -3.35 15.08
CA LEU A 119 -14.67 -4.04 14.64
C LEU A 119 -13.98 -4.69 15.85
N GLU A 120 -13.34 -5.81 15.59
CA GLU A 120 -12.45 -6.45 16.56
C GLU A 120 -11.22 -5.55 16.82
N ASP A 121 -10.65 -5.62 18.02
CA ASP A 121 -9.51 -4.80 18.44
C ASP A 121 -8.32 -4.85 17.47
N TRP A 122 -8.02 -6.01 16.91
CA TRP A 122 -6.92 -6.15 15.97
C TRP A 122 -7.22 -5.50 14.60
N GLN A 123 -8.51 -5.49 14.18
CA GLN A 123 -8.96 -4.81 12.98
C GLN A 123 -8.87 -3.29 13.17
N LEU A 124 -9.35 -2.80 14.30
CA LEU A 124 -9.29 -1.39 14.65
C LEU A 124 -7.84 -0.89 14.72
N ARG A 125 -6.95 -1.60 15.43
CA ARG A 125 -5.52 -1.26 15.49
C ARG A 125 -4.87 -1.21 14.11
N LYS A 126 -5.24 -2.13 13.22
CA LYS A 126 -4.73 -2.14 11.84
C LYS A 126 -5.27 -0.98 11.01
N MET A 127 -6.56 -0.72 11.10
CA MET A 127 -7.25 0.33 10.34
C MET A 127 -6.80 1.72 10.78
N SER A 128 -6.73 1.97 12.10
CA SER A 128 -6.47 3.29 12.66
C SER A 128 -5.13 3.91 12.24
N THR A 129 -4.22 3.10 11.72
CA THR A 129 -2.87 3.52 11.33
C THR A 129 -2.63 3.55 9.83
N ARG A 130 -3.64 3.21 9.02
CA ARG A 130 -3.50 3.04 7.55
C ARG A 130 -4.53 3.86 6.80
N PRO A 131 -4.13 4.94 6.13
CA PRO A 131 -5.05 5.84 5.41
C PRO A 131 -5.98 5.12 4.45
N TYR A 132 -5.47 4.18 3.66
CA TYR A 132 -6.29 3.45 2.70
C TYR A 132 -7.40 2.61 3.35
N MET A 133 -7.16 2.04 4.55
CA MET A 133 -8.18 1.29 5.30
C MET A 133 -9.22 2.24 5.93
N ILE A 134 -8.76 3.41 6.41
CA ILE A 134 -9.64 4.46 6.93
C ILE A 134 -10.61 4.91 5.84
N ARG A 135 -10.11 5.20 4.63
CA ARG A 135 -10.92 5.54 3.48
C ARG A 135 -11.88 4.41 3.08
N GLN A 136 -11.39 3.17 3.00
CA GLN A 136 -12.22 2.01 2.65
C GLN A 136 -13.40 1.83 3.60
N TYR A 137 -13.17 2.02 4.90
CA TYR A 137 -14.22 1.95 5.90
C TYR A 137 -15.18 3.12 5.80
N ALA A 138 -14.70 4.34 5.51
CA ALA A 138 -15.56 5.50 5.24
C ALA A 138 -16.49 5.26 4.05
N GLN A 139 -15.98 4.70 2.96
CA GLN A 139 -16.80 4.33 1.80
C GLN A 139 -17.84 3.23 2.10
N HIS A 140 -17.51 2.32 3.01
CA HIS A 140 -18.48 1.35 3.49
C HIS A 140 -19.61 2.03 4.29
N LEU A 141 -19.25 2.96 5.18
CA LEU A 141 -20.25 3.73 5.95
C LEU A 141 -21.10 4.62 5.05
N ALA A 142 -20.55 5.19 3.99
CA ALA A 142 -21.31 5.95 3.01
C ALA A 142 -22.34 5.08 2.30
N ARG A 143 -21.98 3.88 1.85
CA ARG A 143 -22.92 2.93 1.24
C ARG A 143 -24.02 2.51 2.21
N GLU A 144 -23.65 2.17 3.44
CA GLU A 144 -24.62 1.84 4.50
C GLU A 144 -25.61 3.00 4.76
N ALA A 145 -25.13 4.23 4.74
CA ALA A 145 -25.96 5.42 4.92
C ALA A 145 -26.91 5.64 3.74
N VAL A 146 -26.44 5.44 2.51
CA VAL A 146 -27.29 5.52 1.30
C VAL A 146 -28.39 4.45 1.34
N GLU A 147 -28.07 3.21 1.69
CA GLU A 147 -29.05 2.13 1.88
C GLU A 147 -30.04 2.46 3.01
N GLY A 148 -29.57 3.19 4.02
CA GLY A 148 -30.38 3.70 5.13
C GLY A 148 -31.19 4.97 4.84
N GLY A 149 -31.26 5.40 3.56
CA GLY A 149 -32.09 6.54 3.13
C GLY A 149 -31.38 7.91 3.23
N TRP A 150 -30.06 7.95 3.22
CA TRP A 150 -29.25 9.18 3.17
C TRP A 150 -28.51 9.29 1.82
N PRO A 151 -29.17 9.69 0.72
CA PRO A 151 -28.53 9.79 -0.57
C PRO A 151 -27.40 10.83 -0.54
N GLY A 152 -26.28 10.52 -1.19
CA GLY A 152 -25.13 11.41 -1.22
C GLY A 152 -24.42 11.60 0.14
N ALA A 153 -24.54 10.65 1.07
CA ALA A 153 -23.97 10.75 2.40
C ALA A 153 -22.48 11.07 2.36
N GLU A 154 -22.08 12.11 3.07
CA GLU A 154 -20.70 12.55 3.27
C GLU A 154 -20.09 11.86 4.49
N VAL A 155 -18.84 11.45 4.40
CA VAL A 155 -18.14 10.79 5.53
C VAL A 155 -16.82 11.48 5.84
N TYR A 156 -16.73 11.98 7.05
CA TYR A 156 -15.57 12.64 7.60
C TYR A 156 -14.94 11.80 8.72
N VAL A 157 -13.65 11.97 8.99
CA VAL A 157 -12.98 11.25 10.05
C VAL A 157 -12.13 12.16 10.92
N ARG A 158 -12.21 11.99 12.21
CA ARG A 158 -11.22 12.50 13.16
C ARG A 158 -10.23 11.39 13.43
N SER A 159 -9.01 11.54 12.94
CA SER A 159 -7.92 10.59 13.14
C SER A 159 -6.80 11.24 13.94
N ARG A 160 -6.39 10.63 15.04
CA ARG A 160 -5.22 11.03 15.79
C ARG A 160 -4.26 9.87 15.89
N VAL A 161 -3.10 10.02 15.27
CA VAL A 161 -2.13 8.93 15.12
C VAL A 161 -0.78 9.36 15.68
N ARG A 162 -0.15 8.44 16.39
CA ARG A 162 1.21 8.57 16.89
C ARG A 162 2.14 7.71 16.05
N LEU A 163 3.30 8.22 15.66
CA LEU A 163 4.34 7.48 14.94
C LEU A 163 5.63 7.46 15.77
N ASN A 164 6.14 6.28 16.09
CA ASN A 164 7.43 6.09 16.76
C ASN A 164 7.62 6.98 18.01
N GLY A 165 6.64 6.97 18.90
CA GLY A 165 6.69 7.73 20.17
C GLY A 165 6.44 9.23 20.05
N ARG A 166 6.28 9.80 18.85
CA ARG A 166 5.96 11.22 18.65
C ARG A 166 4.64 11.60 19.30
N ARG A 167 4.41 12.90 19.50
CA ARG A 167 3.08 13.38 19.91
C ARG A 167 2.02 13.02 18.87
N PRO A 168 0.80 12.66 19.28
CA PRO A 168 -0.28 12.34 18.33
C PRO A 168 -0.59 13.53 17.43
N GLN A 169 -0.72 13.27 16.13
CA GLN A 169 -1.08 14.25 15.11
C GLN A 169 -2.30 13.76 14.31
N VAL A 170 -3.05 14.69 13.76
CA VAL A 170 -4.12 14.42 12.80
C VAL A 170 -3.49 13.83 11.53
N MET A 171 -3.93 12.64 11.10
CA MET A 171 -3.37 11.95 9.92
C MET A 171 -4.21 12.18 8.66
N ILE A 172 -5.51 12.30 8.83
CA ILE A 172 -6.45 12.53 7.71
C ILE A 172 -7.00 13.94 7.85
N ASP A 173 -7.07 14.70 6.75
CA ASP A 173 -7.69 16.01 6.76
C ASP A 173 -9.16 15.89 7.22
N PRO A 174 -9.55 16.53 8.33
CA PRO A 174 -10.90 16.42 8.86
C PRO A 174 -11.97 17.06 7.95
N LYS A 175 -11.56 17.83 6.93
CA LYS A 175 -12.45 18.45 5.94
C LYS A 175 -12.65 17.57 4.70
N ALA A 176 -11.86 16.53 4.53
CA ALA A 176 -11.95 15.66 3.36
C ALA A 176 -13.18 14.73 3.48
N ASN A 177 -14.06 14.76 2.48
CA ASN A 177 -15.14 13.79 2.35
C ASN A 177 -14.59 12.46 1.85
N LEU A 178 -14.32 11.52 2.75
CA LEU A 178 -13.72 10.23 2.42
C LEU A 178 -14.65 9.29 1.63
N ALA A 179 -15.92 9.63 1.47
CA ALA A 179 -16.82 8.88 0.61
C ALA A 179 -16.46 9.03 -0.88
N GLU A 180 -15.96 10.20 -1.26
CA GLU A 180 -15.74 10.59 -2.66
C GLU A 180 -14.26 10.63 -3.07
N VAL A 181 -13.33 10.82 -2.11
CA VAL A 181 -11.90 10.93 -2.46
C VAL A 181 -11.38 9.65 -3.12
N ASP A 182 -10.54 9.83 -4.12
CA ASP A 182 -9.83 8.72 -4.75
C ASP A 182 -8.54 8.37 -4.02
N MET A 183 -8.02 7.18 -4.28
CA MET A 183 -6.72 6.73 -3.79
C MET A 183 -5.71 6.70 -4.94
N LEU A 184 -4.77 7.62 -4.90
CA LEU A 184 -3.64 7.65 -5.83
C LEU A 184 -2.55 6.71 -5.33
N TYR A 185 -2.19 5.69 -6.10
CA TYR A 185 -1.17 4.70 -5.71
C TYR A 185 0.26 5.10 -6.07
N MET A 186 0.40 6.06 -6.99
CA MET A 186 1.70 6.51 -7.53
C MET A 186 2.00 7.98 -7.24
N ALA A 187 1.12 8.66 -6.51
CA ALA A 187 1.25 10.07 -6.15
C ALA A 187 0.79 10.30 -4.72
N HIS A 188 1.07 11.51 -4.21
CA HIS A 188 0.57 11.93 -2.90
C HIS A 188 -0.94 12.16 -2.94
N ASN A 189 -1.60 11.82 -1.85
CA ASN A 189 -3.03 12.03 -1.65
C ASN A 189 -3.22 13.22 -0.69
N ASP A 190 -3.76 14.32 -1.17
CA ASP A 190 -3.88 15.59 -0.43
C ASP A 190 -4.72 15.49 0.85
N TRP A 191 -5.59 14.48 0.93
CA TRP A 191 -6.36 14.21 2.13
C TRP A 191 -5.57 13.52 3.26
N ILE A 192 -4.29 13.16 3.02
CA ILE A 192 -3.37 12.63 4.03
C ILE A 192 -2.42 13.77 4.45
N THR A 193 -2.46 14.16 5.72
CA THR A 193 -1.64 15.27 6.20
C THR A 193 -0.16 14.90 6.28
N HIS A 194 0.71 15.88 6.11
CA HIS A 194 2.15 15.69 6.29
C HIS A 194 2.51 15.51 7.77
N LEU A 195 3.54 14.73 8.04
CA LEU A 195 4.10 14.57 9.38
C LEU A 195 4.89 15.83 9.78
N THR A 196 4.45 16.49 10.84
CA THR A 196 5.09 17.73 11.35
C THR A 196 5.66 17.56 12.77
N THR A 197 5.23 16.52 13.49
CA THR A 197 5.68 16.30 14.86
C THR A 197 7.11 15.75 14.92
N PRO A 198 8.03 16.37 15.66
CA PRO A 198 9.40 15.89 15.82
C PRO A 198 9.45 14.57 16.62
N LEU A 199 10.59 13.90 16.58
CA LEU A 199 10.89 12.81 17.51
C LEU A 199 10.94 13.37 18.95
N PRO A 200 10.57 12.55 19.96
CA PRO A 200 10.84 12.91 21.34
C PRO A 200 12.33 13.23 21.52
N ALA A 201 12.65 14.24 22.30
CA ALA A 201 14.02 14.42 22.79
C ALA A 201 14.35 13.25 23.73
N GLU A 202 15.56 12.71 23.60
CA GLU A 202 16.09 11.69 24.52
C GLU A 202 16.28 12.25 25.92
#